data_bd9ed2e8fef69226a7e282c52b475200
#
_entry.id   bd9ed2e8fef69226a7e282c52b475200
#
_cell.length_a   1.000
_cell.length_b   1.000
_cell.length_c   1.000
_cell.angle_alpha   90.00
_cell.angle_beta   90.00
_cell.angle_gamma   90.00
#
_symmetry.space_group_name_H-M   'P 1'
#
loop_
_entity.id
_entity.type
_entity.pdbx_description
1 polymer ?
#
loop_
_entity_poly.entity_id
_entity_poly.type
_entity_poly.pdbx_seq_one_letter_code
_entity_poly.pdbx_strand_id
1 'polypeptide(L)'
;MSVSVALIDFPRLQEQIASRLLAEYDADVHRVSHSEAAARLDTYNLALYYWPDTANDAAERVQRLRANTTAPAVPLVIVTSESGKRIVEKVLPPGVAADILVTPLEPHVVSRKLAVLLGFRKEPIAAELDLHHINPFIEATVETIRQMAGMDCVCTGVTARVDGSTRGFISGTMGLSGSAEGFVALTFDDALARKIVCRMLQVQPGEETEDDIRDAVGELMNMIAGRAKAELINTDHSFHLSLPTAIVGGPHTVGKIRGVPVVVIAFTAGESDRFELMVCLIPRRK
;
A
#
# COMPACT_ATOMS: atom_id res chain seq x y z
N MET A 1 17.58 -9.84 -21.74
CA MET A 1 18.60 -10.39 -20.83
C MET A 1 17.88 -11.17 -19.76
N SER A 2 18.14 -12.46 -19.60
CA SER A 2 17.57 -13.26 -18.53
C SER A 2 18.07 -12.73 -17.18
N VAL A 3 17.18 -12.64 -16.21
CA VAL A 3 17.50 -12.18 -14.86
C VAL A 3 17.98 -13.36 -14.04
N SER A 4 19.18 -13.29 -13.49
CA SER A 4 19.75 -14.35 -12.65
C SER A 4 19.47 -14.08 -11.18
N VAL A 5 18.82 -15.03 -10.49
CA VAL A 5 18.39 -14.90 -9.08
C VAL A 5 18.97 -16.02 -8.23
N ALA A 6 19.64 -15.66 -7.15
CA ALA A 6 20.13 -16.62 -6.16
C ALA A 6 19.09 -16.87 -5.05
N LEU A 7 18.78 -18.12 -4.77
CA LEU A 7 18.04 -18.56 -3.59
C LEU A 7 19.01 -19.18 -2.59
N ILE A 8 19.32 -18.45 -1.51
CA ILE A 8 20.36 -18.80 -0.54
C ILE A 8 19.72 -19.47 0.66
N ASP A 9 20.15 -20.69 0.97
CA ASP A 9 19.74 -21.50 2.12
C ASP A 9 18.21 -21.77 2.19
N PHE A 10 17.53 -21.80 1.07
CA PHE A 10 16.08 -22.04 1.03
C PHE A 10 15.72 -23.49 1.37
N PRO A 11 14.71 -23.71 2.26
CA PRO A 11 14.07 -25.00 2.40
C PRO A 11 13.34 -25.41 1.09
N ARG A 12 13.30 -26.70 0.77
CA ARG A 12 12.73 -27.19 -0.50
C ARG A 12 11.34 -26.67 -0.83
N LEU A 13 10.45 -26.57 0.15
CA LEU A 13 9.10 -26.07 -0.06
C LEU A 13 9.08 -24.60 -0.42
N GLN A 14 9.83 -23.78 0.31
CA GLN A 14 9.92 -22.33 0.06
C GLN A 14 10.64 -22.02 -1.27
N GLU A 15 11.62 -22.83 -1.62
CA GLU A 15 12.30 -22.79 -2.90
C GLU A 15 11.33 -22.99 -4.07
N GLN A 16 10.47 -24.03 -4.02
CA GLN A 16 9.49 -24.31 -5.06
C GLN A 16 8.51 -23.13 -5.23
N ILE A 17 8.05 -22.54 -4.13
CA ILE A 17 7.15 -21.38 -4.15
C ILE A 17 7.87 -20.19 -4.77
N ALA A 18 9.07 -19.87 -4.31
CA ALA A 18 9.85 -18.74 -4.81
C ALA A 18 10.19 -18.90 -6.29
N SER A 19 10.64 -20.09 -6.72
CA SER A 19 10.96 -20.38 -8.12
C SER A 19 9.75 -20.24 -9.04
N ARG A 20 8.57 -20.68 -8.60
CA ARG A 20 7.33 -20.52 -9.36
C ARG A 20 6.93 -19.06 -9.54
N LEU A 21 7.13 -18.24 -8.50
CA LEU A 21 6.85 -16.79 -8.55
C LEU A 21 7.86 -16.05 -9.44
N LEU A 22 9.12 -16.48 -9.41
CA LEU A 22 10.19 -15.89 -10.23
C LEU A 22 10.10 -16.28 -11.71
N ALA A 23 9.44 -17.40 -12.04
CA ALA A 23 9.22 -17.82 -13.42
C ALA A 23 8.39 -16.80 -14.22
N GLU A 24 7.54 -16.00 -13.58
CA GLU A 24 6.79 -14.91 -14.24
C GLU A 24 7.70 -13.80 -14.80
N TYR A 25 8.95 -13.73 -14.37
CA TYR A 25 9.95 -12.74 -14.78
C TYR A 25 11.01 -13.27 -15.73
N ASP A 26 10.84 -14.47 -16.31
CA ASP A 26 11.86 -15.13 -17.13
C ASP A 26 13.23 -15.21 -16.38
N ALA A 27 13.14 -15.43 -15.06
CA ALA A 27 14.31 -15.44 -14.19
C ALA A 27 14.97 -16.83 -14.19
N ASP A 28 16.29 -16.83 -14.37
CA ASP A 28 17.13 -18.00 -14.15
C ASP A 28 17.44 -18.15 -12.65
N VAL A 29 16.82 -19.14 -12.02
CA VAL A 29 16.83 -19.31 -10.57
C VAL A 29 17.87 -20.33 -10.14
N HIS A 30 18.81 -19.90 -9.32
CA HIS A 30 19.90 -20.74 -8.82
C HIS A 30 19.74 -20.98 -7.30
N ARG A 31 19.62 -22.23 -6.92
CA ARG A 31 19.73 -22.60 -5.52
C ARG A 31 21.20 -22.71 -5.14
N VAL A 32 21.61 -21.94 -4.15
CA VAL A 32 23.00 -21.87 -3.71
C VAL A 32 23.11 -21.95 -2.19
N SER A 33 24.19 -22.53 -1.71
CA SER A 33 24.55 -22.47 -0.30
C SER A 33 25.11 -21.08 0.04
N HIS A 34 25.14 -20.75 1.34
CA HIS A 34 25.74 -19.50 1.80
C HIS A 34 27.20 -19.34 1.33
N SER A 35 28.00 -20.41 1.34
CA SER A 35 29.40 -20.37 0.91
C SER A 35 29.56 -20.11 -0.58
N GLU A 36 28.71 -20.69 -1.41
CA GLU A 36 28.68 -20.44 -2.86
C GLU A 36 28.21 -19.02 -3.15
N ALA A 37 27.17 -18.54 -2.45
CA ALA A 37 26.69 -17.19 -2.59
C ALA A 37 27.75 -16.14 -2.21
N ALA A 38 28.49 -16.37 -1.12
CA ALA A 38 29.57 -15.48 -0.70
C ALA A 38 30.70 -15.35 -1.73
N ALA A 39 30.93 -16.38 -2.54
CA ALA A 39 31.96 -16.36 -3.60
C ALA A 39 31.47 -15.78 -4.93
N ARG A 40 30.17 -15.72 -5.18
CA ARG A 40 29.58 -15.43 -6.50
C ARG A 40 28.42 -14.44 -6.47
N LEU A 41 28.17 -13.73 -5.37
CA LEU A 41 27.01 -12.87 -5.22
C LEU A 41 26.92 -11.84 -6.36
N ASP A 42 28.06 -11.33 -6.81
CA ASP A 42 28.14 -10.32 -7.88
C ASP A 42 27.68 -10.82 -9.27
N THR A 43 27.51 -12.13 -9.43
CA THR A 43 27.02 -12.71 -10.69
C THR A 43 25.51 -12.73 -10.81
N TYR A 44 24.79 -12.40 -9.75
CA TYR A 44 23.34 -12.39 -9.72
C TYR A 44 22.77 -10.98 -9.82
N ASN A 45 21.57 -10.86 -10.37
CA ASN A 45 20.83 -9.59 -10.40
C ASN A 45 20.05 -9.34 -9.11
N LEU A 46 19.73 -10.43 -8.36
CA LEU A 46 19.00 -10.41 -7.10
C LEU A 46 19.41 -11.62 -6.27
N ALA A 47 19.45 -11.45 -4.96
CA ALA A 47 19.63 -12.54 -4.01
C ALA A 47 18.51 -12.56 -2.99
N LEU A 48 17.88 -13.72 -2.78
CA LEU A 48 16.95 -13.97 -1.70
C LEU A 48 17.64 -14.87 -0.67
N TYR A 49 17.70 -14.46 0.58
CA TYR A 49 18.25 -15.22 1.68
C TYR A 49 17.15 -15.67 2.62
N TYR A 50 17.03 -16.99 2.83
CA TYR A 50 16.07 -17.52 3.80
C TYR A 50 16.64 -17.41 5.21
N TRP A 51 15.94 -16.65 6.06
CA TRP A 51 16.29 -16.46 7.47
C TRP A 51 15.43 -17.39 8.34
N PRO A 52 15.99 -18.45 8.93
CA PRO A 52 15.28 -19.30 9.86
C PRO A 52 15.14 -18.62 11.23
N ASP A 53 13.97 -18.73 11.87
CA ASP A 53 13.67 -18.09 13.16
C ASP A 53 14.60 -18.50 14.31
N THR A 54 15.30 -19.63 14.15
CA THR A 54 16.14 -20.25 15.18
C THR A 54 17.65 -20.03 15.01
N ALA A 55 18.08 -19.36 13.94
CA ALA A 55 19.50 -19.21 13.65
C ALA A 55 20.11 -18.00 14.37
N ASN A 56 20.86 -18.25 15.43
CA ASN A 56 21.59 -17.20 16.16
C ASN A 56 22.71 -16.55 15.33
N ASP A 57 23.21 -17.21 14.30
CA ASP A 57 24.31 -16.77 13.44
C ASP A 57 23.85 -16.12 12.11
N ALA A 58 22.55 -16.06 11.85
CA ALA A 58 22.02 -15.57 10.57
C ALA A 58 22.42 -14.12 10.28
N ALA A 59 22.47 -13.25 11.30
CA ALA A 59 22.89 -11.87 11.14
C ALA A 59 24.36 -11.77 10.67
N GLU A 60 25.23 -12.53 11.30
CA GLU A 60 26.67 -12.59 10.94
C GLU A 60 26.86 -13.14 9.53
N ARG A 61 26.11 -14.18 9.16
CA ARG A 61 26.12 -14.75 7.81
C ARG A 61 25.71 -13.72 6.75
N VAL A 62 24.62 -12.99 6.98
CA VAL A 62 24.16 -11.94 6.05
C VAL A 62 25.19 -10.82 5.95
N GLN A 63 25.80 -10.40 7.04
CA GLN A 63 26.87 -9.39 7.02
C GLN A 63 28.10 -9.87 6.25
N ARG A 64 28.50 -11.14 6.39
CA ARG A 64 29.59 -11.74 5.60
C ARG A 64 29.30 -11.78 4.10
N LEU A 65 28.05 -12.06 3.70
CA LEU A 65 27.64 -11.98 2.29
C LEU A 65 27.88 -10.58 1.72
N ARG A 66 27.62 -9.55 2.51
CA ARG A 66 27.82 -8.15 2.11
C ARG A 66 29.27 -7.70 2.12
N ALA A 67 30.06 -8.18 3.06
CA ALA A 67 31.48 -7.79 3.20
C ALA A 67 32.34 -8.23 2.01
N ASN A 68 31.93 -9.27 1.30
CA ASN A 68 32.68 -9.85 0.18
C ASN A 68 32.27 -9.29 -1.20
N THR A 69 31.30 -8.36 -1.26
CA THR A 69 30.83 -7.77 -2.52
C THR A 69 31.60 -6.49 -2.84
N THR A 70 32.21 -6.45 -4.04
CA THR A 70 33.03 -5.31 -4.53
C THR A 70 32.27 -4.39 -5.49
N ALA A 71 31.07 -4.77 -5.93
CA ALA A 71 30.24 -4.04 -6.91
C ALA A 71 29.08 -3.28 -6.22
N PRO A 72 28.37 -2.36 -6.94
CA PRO A 72 27.12 -1.80 -6.44
C PRO A 72 26.20 -2.93 -6.03
N ALA A 73 25.88 -2.95 -4.75
CA ALA A 73 25.42 -4.14 -4.04
C ALA A 73 24.19 -4.76 -4.71
N VAL A 74 24.32 -6.00 -5.16
CA VAL A 74 23.18 -6.85 -5.57
C VAL A 74 22.06 -6.73 -4.54
N PRO A 75 20.82 -6.41 -4.91
CA PRO A 75 19.71 -6.36 -3.97
C PRO A 75 19.61 -7.68 -3.21
N LEU A 76 19.68 -7.62 -1.87
CA LEU A 76 19.53 -8.77 -1.00
C LEU A 76 18.20 -8.67 -0.26
N VAL A 77 17.33 -9.62 -0.48
CA VAL A 77 16.01 -9.70 0.16
C VAL A 77 16.03 -10.81 1.20
N ILE A 78 15.61 -10.50 2.40
CA ILE A 78 15.46 -11.50 3.46
C ILE A 78 14.06 -12.11 3.36
N VAL A 79 13.99 -13.44 3.37
CA VAL A 79 12.74 -14.19 3.43
C VAL A 79 12.63 -14.87 4.79
N THR A 80 11.59 -14.55 5.55
CA THR A 80 11.45 -15.03 6.92
C THR A 80 9.97 -15.15 7.36
N SER A 81 9.70 -15.61 8.57
CA SER A 81 8.36 -15.58 9.16
C SER A 81 8.02 -14.20 9.75
N GLU A 82 6.78 -14.00 10.19
CA GLU A 82 6.37 -12.76 10.89
C GLU A 82 7.14 -12.56 12.20
N SER A 83 7.46 -13.62 12.93
CA SER A 83 8.32 -13.57 14.11
C SER A 83 9.78 -13.24 13.75
N GLY A 84 10.29 -13.85 12.70
CA GLY A 84 11.65 -13.61 12.20
C GLY A 84 11.84 -12.19 11.70
N LYS A 85 10.84 -11.56 11.08
CA LYS A 85 10.89 -10.16 10.64
C LYS A 85 11.25 -9.22 11.77
N ARG A 86 10.63 -9.37 12.95
CA ARG A 86 10.92 -8.54 14.13
C ARG A 86 12.36 -8.72 14.63
N ILE A 87 12.91 -9.93 14.46
CA ILE A 87 14.32 -10.20 14.80
C ILE A 87 15.25 -9.54 13.80
N VAL A 88 14.99 -9.72 12.50
CA VAL A 88 15.78 -9.13 11.41
C VAL A 88 15.88 -7.61 11.55
N GLU A 89 14.75 -6.94 11.80
CA GLU A 89 14.68 -5.48 11.97
C GLU A 89 15.48 -4.97 13.18
N LYS A 90 15.70 -5.82 14.21
CA LYS A 90 16.49 -5.45 15.39
C LYS A 90 17.98 -5.72 15.24
N VAL A 91 18.36 -6.77 14.49
CA VAL A 91 19.76 -7.24 14.45
C VAL A 91 20.52 -6.87 13.20
N LEU A 92 19.84 -6.59 12.09
CA LEU A 92 20.50 -6.13 10.87
C LEU A 92 20.56 -4.61 10.82
N PRO A 93 21.75 -4.05 10.54
CA PRO A 93 21.88 -2.61 10.30
C PRO A 93 21.05 -2.15 9.09
N PRO A 94 20.54 -0.90 9.09
CA PRO A 94 19.87 -0.32 7.94
C PRO A 94 20.74 -0.39 6.67
N GLY A 95 20.12 -0.77 5.55
CA GLY A 95 20.80 -0.85 4.26
C GLY A 95 21.52 -2.18 3.96
N VAL A 96 21.60 -3.10 4.91
CA VAL A 96 22.16 -4.44 4.67
C VAL A 96 21.23 -5.29 3.82
N ALA A 97 19.92 -5.28 4.12
CA ALA A 97 18.88 -5.87 3.27
C ALA A 97 18.19 -4.78 2.45
N ALA A 98 17.88 -5.09 1.20
CA ALA A 98 17.10 -4.22 0.33
C ALA A 98 15.61 -4.25 0.70
N ASP A 99 15.11 -5.41 1.14
CA ASP A 99 13.74 -5.60 1.59
C ASP A 99 13.58 -6.88 2.43
N ILE A 100 12.40 -7.04 3.05
CA ILE A 100 12.01 -8.23 3.80
C ILE A 100 10.71 -8.78 3.22
N LEU A 101 10.70 -10.07 2.91
CA LEU A 101 9.51 -10.83 2.52
C LEU A 101 9.11 -11.77 3.65
N VAL A 102 7.83 -11.79 3.98
CA VAL A 102 7.29 -12.62 5.05
C VAL A 102 6.59 -13.85 4.48
N THR A 103 6.86 -15.00 5.07
CA THR A 103 6.17 -16.26 4.73
C THR A 103 4.84 -16.39 5.49
N PRO A 104 3.77 -16.93 4.88
CA PRO A 104 3.73 -17.49 3.53
C PRO A 104 3.91 -16.42 2.44
N LEU A 105 4.72 -16.73 1.41
CA LEU A 105 4.99 -15.82 0.30
C LEU A 105 3.70 -15.58 -0.50
N GLU A 106 3.15 -14.40 -0.41
CA GLU A 106 1.99 -13.99 -1.20
C GLU A 106 2.44 -13.54 -2.60
N PRO A 107 1.94 -14.18 -3.70
CA PRO A 107 2.45 -13.94 -5.06
C PRO A 107 2.49 -12.46 -5.45
N HIS A 108 1.42 -11.72 -5.21
CA HIS A 108 1.32 -10.30 -5.58
C HIS A 108 2.29 -9.40 -4.79
N VAL A 109 2.60 -9.72 -3.51
CA VAL A 109 3.57 -8.97 -2.70
C VAL A 109 4.98 -9.23 -3.21
N VAL A 110 5.30 -10.50 -3.47
CA VAL A 110 6.61 -10.92 -4.00
C VAL A 110 6.83 -10.32 -5.37
N SER A 111 5.91 -10.52 -6.31
CA SER A 111 6.01 -10.01 -7.68
C SER A 111 6.26 -8.50 -7.71
N ARG A 112 5.52 -7.73 -6.90
CA ARG A 112 5.69 -6.28 -6.84
C ARG A 112 7.06 -5.86 -6.33
N LYS A 113 7.51 -6.44 -5.20
CA LYS A 113 8.82 -6.10 -4.60
C LYS A 113 9.96 -6.49 -5.52
N LEU A 114 9.90 -7.67 -6.12
CA LEU A 114 10.92 -8.15 -7.04
C LEU A 114 10.97 -7.31 -8.33
N ALA A 115 9.83 -6.91 -8.89
CA ALA A 115 9.79 -6.06 -10.07
C ALA A 115 10.51 -4.71 -9.84
N VAL A 116 10.35 -4.10 -8.67
CA VAL A 116 11.08 -2.87 -8.30
C VAL A 116 12.58 -3.12 -8.17
N LEU A 117 12.97 -4.19 -7.46
CA LEU A 117 14.38 -4.49 -7.19
C LEU A 117 15.16 -4.93 -8.44
N LEU A 118 14.47 -5.57 -9.39
CA LEU A 118 15.04 -6.01 -10.66
C LEU A 118 14.99 -4.94 -11.75
N GLY A 119 14.42 -3.77 -11.45
CA GLY A 119 14.34 -2.66 -12.40
C GLY A 119 13.35 -2.89 -13.56
N PHE A 120 12.47 -3.89 -13.48
CA PHE A 120 11.43 -4.14 -14.49
C PHE A 120 10.31 -3.10 -14.43
N ARG A 121 10.20 -2.36 -13.34
CA ARG A 121 9.28 -1.22 -13.21
C ARG A 121 10.03 -0.01 -12.67
N LYS A 122 10.11 0.99 -13.53
CA LYS A 122 10.57 2.34 -13.16
C LYS A 122 9.38 3.15 -12.68
N GLU A 123 8.58 2.80 -11.84
CA GLU A 123 7.51 3.62 -11.23
C GLU A 123 6.51 2.75 -10.46
N PRO A 124 5.96 3.26 -9.35
CA PRO A 124 4.80 2.64 -8.73
C PRO A 124 3.62 2.62 -9.72
N ILE A 125 2.70 1.71 -9.49
CA ILE A 125 1.46 1.43 -10.25
C ILE A 125 0.70 2.68 -10.80
N ALA A 126 1.12 3.88 -10.47
CA ALA A 126 0.53 5.13 -10.95
C ALA A 126 0.58 5.30 -12.49
N ALA A 127 1.48 4.63 -13.21
CA ALA A 127 1.58 4.75 -14.67
C ALA A 127 0.60 3.86 -15.46
N GLU A 128 -0.03 2.88 -14.82
CA GLU A 128 -1.08 2.01 -15.43
C GLU A 128 -2.42 2.07 -14.69
N LEU A 129 -2.55 2.94 -13.68
CA LEU A 129 -3.84 3.27 -13.13
C LEU A 129 -4.60 4.02 -14.23
N ASP A 130 -5.60 3.35 -14.79
CA ASP A 130 -6.62 4.05 -15.56
C ASP A 130 -7.31 5.05 -14.62
N LEU A 131 -6.77 6.27 -14.59
CA LEU A 131 -7.24 7.33 -13.72
C LEU A 131 -8.63 7.84 -14.11
N HIS A 132 -9.17 7.39 -15.24
CA HIS A 132 -10.51 7.82 -15.66
C HIS A 132 -11.59 7.49 -14.62
N HIS A 133 -11.46 6.37 -13.90
CA HIS A 133 -12.39 6.03 -12.83
C HIS A 133 -12.02 6.64 -11.47
N ILE A 134 -10.84 7.24 -11.34
CA ILE A 134 -10.37 7.90 -10.10
C ILE A 134 -10.64 9.42 -10.13
N ASN A 135 -10.55 10.06 -11.28
CA ASN A 135 -10.81 11.49 -11.43
C ASN A 135 -12.17 11.95 -10.88
N PRO A 136 -13.29 11.21 -11.08
CA PRO A 136 -14.57 11.55 -10.48
C PRO A 136 -14.52 11.66 -8.95
N PHE A 137 -13.74 10.83 -8.28
CA PHE A 137 -13.56 10.91 -6.84
C PHE A 137 -12.72 12.13 -6.42
N ILE A 138 -11.71 12.51 -7.22
CA ILE A 138 -10.90 13.70 -6.96
C ILE A 138 -11.78 14.95 -7.07
N GLU A 139 -12.49 15.10 -8.16
CA GLU A 139 -13.36 16.26 -8.43
C GLU A 139 -14.49 16.34 -7.40
N ALA A 140 -15.15 15.21 -7.10
CA ALA A 140 -16.19 15.12 -6.08
C ALA A 140 -15.66 15.55 -4.70
N THR A 141 -14.43 15.15 -4.33
CA THR A 141 -13.84 15.52 -3.04
C THR A 141 -13.60 17.03 -2.96
N VAL A 142 -12.95 17.60 -3.96
CA VAL A 142 -12.66 19.05 -4.01
C VAL A 142 -13.94 19.86 -3.92
N GLU A 143 -14.94 19.51 -4.73
CA GLU A 143 -16.20 20.22 -4.75
C GLU A 143 -17.02 20.06 -3.45
N THR A 144 -17.01 18.87 -2.85
CA THR A 144 -17.75 18.63 -1.60
C THR A 144 -17.12 19.38 -0.44
N ILE A 145 -15.80 19.36 -0.28
CA ILE A 145 -15.11 20.10 0.79
C ILE A 145 -15.35 21.61 0.62
N ARG A 146 -15.29 22.12 -0.61
CA ARG A 146 -15.59 23.53 -0.88
C ARG A 146 -17.02 23.91 -0.53
N GLN A 147 -18.01 23.10 -0.93
CA GLN A 147 -19.42 23.40 -0.69
C GLN A 147 -19.80 23.29 0.79
N MET A 148 -19.33 22.23 1.47
CA MET A 148 -19.78 21.93 2.83
C MET A 148 -18.98 22.69 3.89
N ALA A 149 -17.69 22.86 3.70
CA ALA A 149 -16.83 23.51 4.68
C ALA A 149 -16.31 24.89 4.26
N GLY A 150 -16.62 25.35 3.03
CA GLY A 150 -16.07 26.61 2.50
C GLY A 150 -14.53 26.60 2.47
N MET A 151 -13.92 25.44 2.24
CA MET A 151 -12.46 25.27 2.19
C MET A 151 -12.03 24.85 0.78
N ASP A 152 -11.10 25.61 0.21
CA ASP A 152 -10.44 25.17 -1.02
C ASP A 152 -9.44 24.05 -0.69
N CYS A 153 -9.47 22.99 -1.48
CA CYS A 153 -8.49 21.93 -1.40
C CYS A 153 -8.01 21.53 -2.80
N VAL A 154 -6.81 20.97 -2.85
CA VAL A 154 -6.19 20.51 -4.09
C VAL A 154 -5.65 19.09 -3.90
N CYS A 155 -5.76 18.28 -4.96
CA CYS A 155 -5.09 16.98 -5.01
C CYS A 155 -3.58 17.22 -5.15
N THR A 156 -2.80 16.67 -4.23
CA THR A 156 -1.34 16.80 -4.18
C THR A 156 -0.60 15.54 -4.59
N GLY A 157 -1.30 14.43 -4.76
CA GLY A 157 -0.71 13.18 -5.23
C GLY A 157 -1.69 12.02 -5.30
N VAL A 158 -1.41 11.08 -6.19
CA VAL A 158 -2.14 9.82 -6.33
C VAL A 158 -1.14 8.67 -6.27
N THR A 159 -1.35 7.73 -5.35
CA THR A 159 -0.43 6.61 -5.13
C THR A 159 -1.20 5.31 -4.94
N ALA A 160 -0.71 4.21 -5.51
CA ALA A 160 -1.25 2.90 -5.18
C ALA A 160 -0.52 2.31 -3.96
N ARG A 161 -1.26 1.81 -2.99
CA ARG A 161 -0.74 1.14 -1.79
C ARG A 161 -1.37 -0.25 -1.66
N VAL A 162 -0.60 -1.21 -1.17
CA VAL A 162 -1.09 -2.58 -0.93
C VAL A 162 -1.47 -2.78 0.54
N ASP A 163 -0.97 -1.94 1.44
CA ASP A 163 -1.17 -2.08 2.88
C ASP A 163 -2.53 -1.57 3.38
N GLY A 164 -3.20 -0.69 2.62
CA GLY A 164 -4.51 -0.16 2.99
C GLY A 164 -4.55 0.57 4.35
N SER A 165 -3.39 0.91 4.92
CA SER A 165 -3.33 1.60 6.20
C SER A 165 -3.52 3.10 6.02
N THR A 166 -4.35 3.72 6.85
CA THR A 166 -4.48 5.17 6.95
C THR A 166 -3.79 5.67 8.21
N ARG A 167 -3.33 6.91 8.15
CA ARG A 167 -2.82 7.63 9.32
C ARG A 167 -3.79 8.76 9.65
N GLY A 168 -4.86 8.44 10.34
CA GLY A 168 -5.83 9.43 10.73
C GLY A 168 -6.57 9.02 12.00
N PHE A 169 -7.35 9.93 12.53
CA PHE A 169 -8.17 9.74 13.71
C PHE A 169 -9.61 9.39 13.36
N ILE A 170 -10.08 9.84 12.20
CA ILE A 170 -11.47 9.73 11.79
C ILE A 170 -11.52 9.34 10.32
N SER A 171 -12.28 8.28 10.00
CA SER A 171 -12.54 7.88 8.62
C SER A 171 -14.02 7.67 8.38
N GLY A 172 -14.53 8.27 7.31
CA GLY A 172 -15.80 7.87 6.71
C GLY A 172 -15.55 6.79 5.67
N THR A 173 -16.26 5.67 5.76
CA THR A 173 -16.11 4.56 4.82
C THR A 173 -17.41 4.18 4.17
N MET A 174 -17.36 3.70 2.92
CA MET A 174 -18.52 3.25 2.18
C MET A 174 -18.15 2.08 1.28
N GLY A 175 -18.93 1.00 1.32
CA GLY A 175 -18.80 -0.13 0.42
C GLY A 175 -19.38 0.18 -0.96
N LEU A 176 -18.74 -0.35 -2.00
CA LEU A 176 -19.12 -0.22 -3.39
C LEU A 176 -19.45 -1.61 -3.94
N SER A 177 -20.57 -1.76 -4.67
CA SER A 177 -21.01 -3.03 -5.23
C SER A 177 -21.71 -2.84 -6.58
N GLY A 178 -21.65 -3.83 -7.47
CA GLY A 178 -22.30 -3.73 -8.80
C GLY A 178 -21.43 -4.23 -9.92
N SER A 179 -21.30 -3.45 -11.00
CA SER A 179 -20.38 -3.76 -12.11
C SER A 179 -18.93 -3.64 -11.68
N ALA A 180 -18.66 -2.78 -10.71
CA ALA A 180 -17.42 -2.78 -9.93
C ALA A 180 -17.74 -2.95 -8.44
N GLU A 181 -16.79 -3.49 -7.70
CA GLU A 181 -16.92 -3.70 -6.25
C GLU A 181 -15.68 -3.20 -5.52
N GLY A 182 -15.84 -2.83 -4.25
CA GLY A 182 -14.75 -2.33 -3.44
C GLY A 182 -15.20 -1.46 -2.28
N PHE A 183 -14.42 -0.43 -2.00
CA PHE A 183 -14.74 0.56 -0.96
C PHE A 183 -14.08 1.90 -1.26
N VAL A 184 -14.60 2.93 -0.62
CA VAL A 184 -14.01 4.26 -0.54
C VAL A 184 -13.92 4.67 0.92
N ALA A 185 -12.85 5.39 1.29
CA ALA A 185 -12.66 5.87 2.65
C ALA A 185 -11.99 7.24 2.66
N LEU A 186 -12.60 8.19 3.34
CA LEU A 186 -12.11 9.55 3.55
C LEU A 186 -11.54 9.64 4.96
N THR A 187 -10.28 10.05 5.11
CA THR A 187 -9.58 10.03 6.40
C THR A 187 -8.98 11.39 6.73
N PHE A 188 -9.26 11.85 7.96
CA PHE A 188 -8.76 13.10 8.53
C PHE A 188 -7.99 12.84 9.83
N ASP A 189 -7.12 13.77 10.19
CA ASP A 189 -6.73 13.92 11.59
C ASP A 189 -7.83 14.59 12.43
N ASP A 190 -7.71 14.56 13.76
CA ASP A 190 -8.73 15.11 14.67
C ASP A 190 -8.93 16.62 14.48
N ALA A 191 -7.84 17.36 14.31
CA ALA A 191 -7.88 18.82 14.21
C ALA A 191 -8.61 19.28 12.93
N LEU A 192 -8.29 18.66 11.80
CA LEU A 192 -8.93 18.98 10.53
C LEU A 192 -10.39 18.54 10.51
N ALA A 193 -10.71 17.35 11.04
CA ALA A 193 -12.09 16.90 11.13
C ALA A 193 -12.96 17.89 11.91
N ARG A 194 -12.53 18.31 13.10
CA ARG A 194 -13.24 19.32 13.92
C ARG A 194 -13.39 20.65 13.19
N LYS A 195 -12.32 21.11 12.54
CA LYS A 195 -12.35 22.34 11.75
C LYS A 195 -13.37 22.30 10.62
N ILE A 196 -13.48 21.19 9.91
CA ILE A 196 -14.47 20.96 8.86
C ILE A 196 -15.87 20.98 9.45
N VAL A 197 -16.09 20.22 10.54
CA VAL A 197 -17.40 20.10 11.20
C VAL A 197 -17.90 21.45 11.73
N CYS A 198 -17.05 22.22 12.44
CA CYS A 198 -17.41 23.55 12.91
C CYS A 198 -17.86 24.47 11.75
N ARG A 199 -17.20 24.38 10.59
CA ARG A 199 -17.58 25.15 9.41
C ARG A 199 -18.89 24.67 8.79
N MET A 200 -19.12 23.35 8.72
CA MET A 200 -20.37 22.76 8.21
C MET A 200 -21.56 23.17 9.05
N LEU A 201 -21.42 23.13 10.38
CA LEU A 201 -22.49 23.44 11.36
C LEU A 201 -22.59 24.93 11.68
N GLN A 202 -21.61 25.75 11.28
CA GLN A 202 -21.50 27.17 11.60
C GLN A 202 -21.44 27.43 13.11
N VAL A 203 -20.75 26.57 13.85
CA VAL A 203 -20.50 26.68 15.30
C VAL A 203 -19.06 27.08 15.59
N GLN A 204 -18.81 27.55 16.86
CA GLN A 204 -17.45 27.88 17.27
C GLN A 204 -16.64 26.61 17.59
N PRO A 205 -15.31 26.64 17.43
CA PRO A 205 -14.44 25.52 17.84
C PRO A 205 -14.66 25.15 19.30
N GLY A 206 -14.91 23.85 19.55
CA GLY A 206 -15.21 23.30 20.87
C GLY A 206 -16.69 23.17 21.21
N GLU A 207 -17.59 23.66 20.36
CA GLU A 207 -19.03 23.45 20.49
C GLU A 207 -19.49 22.16 19.80
N GLU A 208 -18.68 21.61 18.87
CA GLU A 208 -18.96 20.36 18.17
C GLU A 208 -18.84 19.15 19.10
N THR A 209 -19.75 18.21 18.96
CA THR A 209 -19.76 16.94 19.67
C THR A 209 -19.08 15.83 18.82
N GLU A 210 -18.75 14.70 19.44
CA GLU A 210 -18.26 13.53 18.69
C GLU A 210 -19.32 12.96 17.72
N ASP A 211 -20.59 13.09 18.06
CA ASP A 211 -21.68 12.64 17.18
C ASP A 211 -21.81 13.56 15.96
N ASP A 212 -21.66 14.87 16.15
CA ASP A 212 -21.60 15.82 15.03
C ASP A 212 -20.45 15.50 14.07
N ILE A 213 -19.31 15.09 14.61
CA ILE A 213 -18.15 14.70 13.80
C ILE A 213 -18.43 13.42 13.00
N ARG A 214 -19.06 12.41 13.62
CA ARG A 214 -19.45 11.17 12.94
C ARG A 214 -20.43 11.43 11.81
N ASP A 215 -21.46 12.20 12.09
CA ASP A 215 -22.51 12.52 11.12
C ASP A 215 -21.97 13.34 9.95
N ALA A 216 -21.17 14.36 10.24
CA ALA A 216 -20.58 15.20 9.20
C ALA A 216 -19.62 14.41 8.28
N VAL A 217 -18.77 13.55 8.85
CA VAL A 217 -17.85 12.72 8.03
C VAL A 217 -18.62 11.69 7.21
N GLY A 218 -19.70 11.12 7.76
CA GLY A 218 -20.61 10.26 7.03
C GLY A 218 -21.28 10.98 5.85
N GLU A 219 -21.74 12.20 6.06
CA GLU A 219 -22.38 13.03 5.02
C GLU A 219 -21.39 13.42 3.92
N LEU A 220 -20.18 13.86 4.28
CA LEU A 220 -19.10 14.12 3.31
C LEU A 220 -18.83 12.90 2.44
N MET A 221 -18.74 11.73 3.06
CA MET A 221 -18.49 10.48 2.34
C MET A 221 -19.62 10.14 1.38
N ASN A 222 -20.87 10.31 1.83
CA ASN A 222 -22.05 10.09 1.02
C ASN A 222 -22.11 11.02 -0.20
N MET A 223 -21.80 12.29 -0.01
CA MET A 223 -21.76 13.27 -1.10
C MET A 223 -20.64 12.97 -2.11
N ILE A 224 -19.42 12.68 -1.64
CA ILE A 224 -18.29 12.35 -2.51
C ILE A 224 -18.59 11.10 -3.33
N ALA A 225 -19.00 10.03 -2.69
CA ALA A 225 -19.29 8.77 -3.37
C ALA A 225 -20.52 8.89 -4.30
N GLY A 226 -21.52 9.67 -3.91
CA GLY A 226 -22.71 9.94 -4.72
C GLY A 226 -22.41 10.69 -6.01
N ARG A 227 -21.54 11.70 -5.96
CA ARG A 227 -21.07 12.46 -7.14
C ARG A 227 -20.23 11.59 -8.06
N ALA A 228 -19.23 10.89 -7.51
CA ALA A 228 -18.41 9.98 -8.29
C ALA A 228 -19.24 8.89 -8.97
N LYS A 229 -20.26 8.35 -8.29
CA LYS A 229 -21.22 7.40 -8.85
C LYS A 229 -21.96 7.97 -10.06
N ALA A 230 -22.43 9.21 -9.97
CA ALA A 230 -23.18 9.85 -11.07
C ALA A 230 -22.36 9.94 -12.34
N GLU A 231 -21.06 10.19 -12.25
CA GLU A 231 -20.16 10.27 -13.40
C GLU A 231 -19.79 8.88 -13.95
N LEU A 232 -19.74 7.86 -13.09
CA LEU A 232 -19.33 6.50 -13.47
C LEU A 232 -20.51 5.59 -13.87
N ILE A 233 -21.76 6.09 -13.87
CA ILE A 233 -22.95 5.27 -14.04
C ILE A 233 -23.02 4.46 -15.35
N ASN A 234 -22.43 4.97 -16.42
CA ASN A 234 -22.44 4.35 -17.76
C ASN A 234 -21.09 3.71 -18.12
N THR A 235 -20.26 3.40 -17.13
CA THR A 235 -18.93 2.80 -17.32
C THR A 235 -18.88 1.38 -16.74
N ASP A 236 -17.84 0.64 -17.06
CA ASP A 236 -17.55 -0.67 -16.45
C ASP A 236 -17.23 -0.53 -14.94
N HIS A 237 -17.03 0.69 -14.46
CA HIS A 237 -16.77 1.03 -13.05
C HIS A 237 -18.05 1.51 -12.33
N SER A 238 -19.24 1.31 -12.89
CA SER A 238 -20.49 1.66 -12.21
C SER A 238 -20.72 0.83 -10.96
N PHE A 239 -21.23 1.45 -9.91
CA PHE A 239 -21.44 0.81 -8.60
C PHE A 239 -22.67 1.33 -7.87
N HIS A 240 -23.13 0.56 -6.89
CA HIS A 240 -24.08 0.93 -5.87
C HIS A 240 -23.35 1.25 -4.57
N LEU A 241 -23.92 2.13 -3.77
CA LEU A 241 -23.38 2.58 -2.49
C LEU A 241 -24.00 1.81 -1.33
N SER A 242 -23.21 1.42 -0.33
CA SER A 242 -23.71 1.05 0.99
C SER A 242 -24.08 2.29 1.80
N LEU A 243 -24.56 2.10 3.01
CA LEU A 243 -24.63 3.18 3.99
C LEU A 243 -23.20 3.58 4.42
N PRO A 244 -22.96 4.88 4.69
CA PRO A 244 -21.69 5.33 5.23
C PRO A 244 -21.48 4.79 6.65
N THR A 245 -20.23 4.52 7.01
CA THR A 245 -19.82 4.14 8.35
C THR A 245 -18.66 5.03 8.78
N ALA A 246 -18.76 5.65 9.95
CA ALA A 246 -17.69 6.43 10.54
C ALA A 246 -16.85 5.57 11.51
N ILE A 247 -15.54 5.66 11.41
CA ILE A 247 -14.56 5.06 12.32
C ILE A 247 -13.88 6.20 13.05
N VAL A 248 -13.98 6.23 14.38
CA VAL A 248 -13.40 7.29 15.22
C VAL A 248 -12.41 6.67 16.19
N GLY A 249 -11.28 7.34 16.39
CA GLY A 249 -10.21 6.93 17.31
C GLY A 249 -8.88 6.75 16.58
N GLY A 250 -7.78 6.64 17.31
CA GLY A 250 -6.39 6.65 16.88
C GLY A 250 -6.05 5.93 15.56
N PRO A 251 -4.79 5.81 15.19
CA PRO A 251 -4.41 5.24 13.90
C PRO A 251 -5.08 3.89 13.67
N HIS A 252 -5.95 3.81 12.67
CA HIS A 252 -6.69 2.59 12.35
C HIS A 252 -6.42 2.13 10.91
N THR A 253 -6.67 0.87 10.65
CA THR A 253 -6.58 0.29 9.30
C THR A 253 -7.96 0.12 8.73
N VAL A 254 -8.24 0.76 7.61
CA VAL A 254 -9.44 0.48 6.84
C VAL A 254 -9.24 -0.84 6.09
N GLY A 255 -10.25 -1.70 6.10
CA GLY A 255 -10.21 -3.02 5.49
C GLY A 255 -9.75 -2.98 4.04
N LYS A 256 -8.96 -3.99 3.63
CA LYS A 256 -8.47 -4.13 2.26
C LYS A 256 -9.03 -5.40 1.62
N ILE A 257 -9.25 -5.36 0.33
CA ILE A 257 -9.52 -6.55 -0.45
C ILE A 257 -8.17 -7.23 -0.73
N ARG A 258 -8.04 -8.50 -0.37
CA ARG A 258 -6.79 -9.24 -0.48
C ARG A 258 -6.30 -9.26 -1.94
N GLY A 259 -5.06 -8.84 -2.15
CA GLY A 259 -4.44 -8.86 -3.48
C GLY A 259 -4.80 -7.67 -4.39
N VAL A 260 -5.58 -6.71 -3.91
CA VAL A 260 -5.95 -5.53 -4.69
C VAL A 260 -5.27 -4.29 -4.13
N PRO A 261 -4.60 -3.51 -4.97
CA PRO A 261 -4.07 -2.22 -4.55
C PRO A 261 -5.19 -1.22 -4.26
N VAL A 262 -5.01 -0.43 -3.23
CA VAL A 262 -5.85 0.72 -2.92
C VAL A 262 -5.19 1.96 -3.50
N VAL A 263 -5.96 2.76 -4.21
CA VAL A 263 -5.51 4.08 -4.67
C VAL A 263 -5.70 5.06 -3.53
N VAL A 264 -4.61 5.69 -3.11
CA VAL A 264 -4.62 6.75 -2.10
C VAL A 264 -4.41 8.07 -2.80
N ILE A 265 -5.36 8.97 -2.61
CA ILE A 265 -5.38 10.32 -3.15
C ILE A 265 -5.11 11.27 -1.99
N ALA A 266 -4.00 11.97 -2.04
CA ALA A 266 -3.62 12.94 -1.04
C ALA A 266 -4.13 14.33 -1.43
N PHE A 267 -4.71 15.03 -0.45
CA PHE A 267 -5.20 16.39 -0.60
C PHE A 267 -4.54 17.32 0.41
N THR A 268 -4.45 18.58 0.03
CA THR A 268 -4.13 19.67 0.95
C THR A 268 -5.26 20.69 0.92
N ALA A 269 -5.81 21.01 2.09
CA ALA A 269 -6.82 22.05 2.29
C ALA A 269 -6.20 23.29 2.94
N GLY A 270 -6.51 24.48 2.44
CA GLY A 270 -5.84 25.70 2.89
C GLY A 270 -4.33 25.64 2.68
N GLU A 271 -3.55 26.10 3.69
CA GLU A 271 -2.09 26.19 3.58
C GLU A 271 -1.36 24.90 3.96
N SER A 272 -1.91 24.07 4.86
CA SER A 272 -1.16 22.95 5.44
C SER A 272 -1.98 21.73 5.86
N ASP A 273 -3.31 21.82 5.89
CA ASP A 273 -4.16 20.76 6.36
C ASP A 273 -4.19 19.61 5.33
N ARG A 274 -3.80 18.42 5.74
CA ARG A 274 -3.69 17.26 4.85
C ARG A 274 -4.71 16.19 5.21
N PHE A 275 -5.27 15.57 4.16
CA PHE A 275 -6.14 14.42 4.32
C PHE A 275 -6.02 13.47 3.13
N GLU A 276 -6.55 12.28 3.27
CA GLU A 276 -6.47 11.23 2.24
C GLU A 276 -7.86 10.69 1.90
N LEU A 277 -8.08 10.45 0.62
CA LEU A 277 -9.18 9.62 0.14
C LEU A 277 -8.60 8.31 -0.41
N MET A 278 -9.07 7.19 0.10
CA MET A 278 -8.71 5.87 -0.43
C MET A 278 -9.85 5.34 -1.30
N VAL A 279 -9.50 4.85 -2.47
CA VAL A 279 -10.44 4.21 -3.41
C VAL A 279 -9.91 2.84 -3.77
N CYS A 280 -10.71 1.83 -3.52
CA CYS A 280 -10.53 0.47 -4.03
C CYS A 280 -11.73 0.16 -4.91
N LEU A 281 -11.52 0.03 -6.21
CA LEU A 281 -12.59 -0.20 -7.17
C LEU A 281 -12.12 -1.25 -8.20
N ILE A 282 -12.79 -2.39 -8.22
CA ILE A 282 -12.44 -3.54 -9.04
C ILE A 282 -13.59 -3.85 -9.98
N PRO A 283 -13.41 -3.74 -11.30
CA PRO A 283 -14.40 -4.21 -12.25
C PRO A 283 -14.67 -5.70 -12.06
N ARG A 284 -15.92 -6.12 -11.99
CA ARG A 284 -16.27 -7.55 -12.04
C ARG A 284 -16.00 -8.06 -13.43
N ARG A 285 -15.14 -9.06 -13.54
CA ARG A 285 -15.00 -9.81 -14.79
C ARG A 285 -16.32 -10.54 -15.06
N LYS A 286 -16.91 -10.25 -16.23
CA LYS A 286 -18.04 -10.99 -16.76
C LYS A 286 -17.64 -12.44 -17.06
#